data_f4b5951cc4f9daee088e5cf51a0d2de6
#
_entry.id   f4b5951cc4f9daee088e5cf51a0d2de6
#
_cell.length_a   1.000
_cell.length_b   1.000
_cell.length_c   1.000
_cell.angle_alpha   90.00
_cell.angle_beta   90.00
_cell.angle_gamma   90.00
#
_symmetry.space_group_name_H-M   'P 1'
#
loop_
_entity.id
_entity.type
_entity.pdbx_description
1 polymer ?
#
loop_
_entity_poly.entity_id
_entity_poly.type
_entity_poly.pdbx_seq_one_letter_code
_entity_poly.pdbx_strand_id
1 'polypeptide(L)'
;HPRVRRQRQMCIRDSSKTPVKEAAKNDAINLANLDTAVAPGTDFYQYACGGWMKNNPLKPEYARFGIFDQLRDNNQEQIRTLIEGLSETPGQEGSVGQKIGMLFAMGMDSVKLNEDGYAPIKDQLAEINKLGTKDELTKMVATLHKEGMAPFFALYVGADEKNSSMNIVQLYQAGLGMGDRDYYLLEDESSQKMREAYKNYITRLFTLIGSSPEQADAAVNAIMKIERGIAEVSFSREDLRDSQKNYNKMSIEDFKAKNDLLNWDVYFESMGMMDIKYLDAKQLSFYEGLSALMKNTTLDEQKYYLTFNLLSSAAPYLSDPFVAADFDFYGKTM
;
A
#
# COMPACT_ATOMS: atom_id res chain seq x y z
N HIS A 1 -17.76 -20.51 -4.38
CA HIS A 1 -18.89 -19.85 -5.07
C HIS A 1 -18.42 -19.36 -6.45
N PRO A 2 -19.20 -19.57 -7.55
CA PRO A 2 -18.72 -19.31 -8.91
C PRO A 2 -18.44 -17.83 -9.22
N ARG A 3 -18.90 -16.87 -8.41
CA ARG A 3 -18.69 -15.43 -8.64
C ARG A 3 -17.26 -14.95 -8.32
N VAL A 4 -16.67 -15.42 -7.23
CA VAL A 4 -15.30 -14.97 -6.83
C VAL A 4 -14.25 -15.62 -7.73
N ARG A 5 -14.46 -16.88 -8.13
CA ARG A 5 -13.63 -17.53 -9.16
C ARG A 5 -13.72 -16.81 -10.52
N ARG A 6 -14.89 -16.26 -10.84
CA ARG A 6 -15.06 -15.36 -12.00
C ARG A 6 -14.36 -14.02 -11.77
N GLN A 7 -14.29 -13.48 -10.57
CA GLN A 7 -13.62 -12.19 -10.31
C GLN A 7 -12.09 -12.30 -10.36
N ARG A 8 -11.47 -13.31 -9.73
CA ARG A 8 -10.03 -13.58 -9.96
C ARG A 8 -9.75 -13.90 -11.44
N GLN A 9 -10.65 -14.63 -12.12
CA GLN A 9 -10.56 -14.87 -13.54
C GLN A 9 -11.06 -13.70 -14.41
N MET A 10 -11.95 -12.82 -13.92
CA MET A 10 -12.40 -11.63 -14.67
C MET A 10 -11.36 -10.51 -14.61
N CYS A 11 -10.69 -10.25 -13.50
CA CYS A 11 -9.53 -9.35 -13.51
C CYS A 11 -8.41 -9.84 -14.45
N ILE A 12 -8.39 -11.15 -14.74
CA ILE A 12 -7.39 -11.77 -15.63
C ILE A 12 -7.97 -12.06 -17.04
N ARG A 13 -9.29 -12.31 -17.19
CA ARG A 13 -9.91 -12.75 -18.45
C ARG A 13 -10.72 -11.71 -19.22
N ASP A 14 -11.05 -10.56 -18.61
CA ASP A 14 -11.85 -9.53 -19.30
C ASP A 14 -11.03 -8.57 -20.18
N SER A 15 -9.70 -8.74 -20.22
CA SER A 15 -8.96 -8.25 -21.36
C SER A 15 -9.26 -9.18 -22.53
N SER A 16 -10.31 -8.83 -23.31
CA SER A 16 -10.56 -9.41 -24.63
C SER A 16 -9.23 -9.67 -25.32
N LYS A 17 -9.08 -10.84 -25.94
CA LYS A 17 -7.97 -11.23 -26.82
C LYS A 17 -7.80 -10.21 -27.94
N THR A 18 -7.36 -9.00 -27.59
CA THR A 18 -6.84 -8.08 -28.58
C THR A 18 -5.42 -8.58 -28.85
N PRO A 19 -5.09 -9.02 -30.05
CA PRO A 19 -3.72 -9.39 -30.35
C PRO A 19 -2.84 -8.20 -29.95
N VAL A 20 -1.77 -8.47 -29.18
CA VAL A 20 -0.73 -7.49 -28.90
C VAL A 20 -0.35 -6.91 -30.25
N LYS A 21 -0.80 -5.69 -30.54
CA LYS A 21 -0.36 -4.99 -31.75
C LYS A 21 1.16 -4.93 -31.61
N GLU A 22 1.89 -5.57 -32.55
CA GLU A 22 3.32 -5.37 -32.68
C GLU A 22 3.59 -3.89 -32.46
N ALA A 23 4.53 -3.61 -31.53
CA ALA A 23 4.92 -2.24 -31.23
C ALA A 23 5.25 -1.58 -32.57
N ALA A 24 4.40 -0.67 -33.02
CA ALA A 24 4.62 0.05 -34.26
C ALA A 24 6.03 0.63 -34.19
N LYS A 25 6.84 0.38 -35.24
CA LYS A 25 8.17 0.95 -35.38
C LYS A 25 8.11 2.40 -34.97
N ASN A 26 9.02 2.80 -34.06
CA ASN A 26 9.15 4.13 -33.45
C ASN A 26 9.12 5.26 -34.50
N ASP A 27 7.95 5.62 -34.95
CA ASP A 27 7.75 6.94 -35.53
C ASP A 27 7.61 7.89 -34.34
N ALA A 28 8.56 8.78 -34.15
CA ALA A 28 8.61 9.75 -33.09
C ALA A 28 7.29 10.57 -32.95
N ILE A 29 6.56 10.67 -34.07
CA ILE A 29 5.21 11.26 -34.12
C ILE A 29 4.31 10.28 -34.90
N ASN A 30 3.29 9.76 -34.22
CA ASN A 30 2.25 8.98 -34.87
C ASN A 30 1.20 9.94 -35.47
N LEU A 31 1.17 10.06 -36.81
CA LEU A 31 0.25 10.96 -37.50
C LEU A 31 -1.24 10.60 -37.27
N ALA A 32 -1.56 9.37 -36.94
CA ALA A 32 -2.93 8.96 -36.55
C ALA A 32 -3.43 9.59 -35.28
N ASN A 33 -2.55 10.15 -34.48
CA ASN A 33 -2.92 10.89 -33.24
C ASN A 33 -3.38 12.31 -33.53
N LEU A 34 -3.09 12.84 -34.72
CA LEU A 34 -3.46 14.20 -35.12
C LEU A 34 -4.93 14.25 -35.58
N ASP A 35 -5.61 15.36 -35.27
CA ASP A 35 -6.87 15.75 -35.87
C ASP A 35 -6.61 16.87 -36.87
N THR A 36 -6.34 16.47 -38.15
CA THR A 36 -6.01 17.41 -39.22
C THR A 36 -7.20 18.25 -39.70
N ALA A 37 -8.43 17.97 -39.20
CA ALA A 37 -9.61 18.80 -39.49
C ALA A 37 -9.59 20.11 -38.67
N VAL A 38 -8.78 20.20 -37.64
CA VAL A 38 -8.62 21.39 -36.79
C VAL A 38 -7.33 22.11 -37.14
N ALA A 39 -7.41 23.43 -37.37
CA ALA A 39 -6.22 24.22 -37.59
C ALA A 39 -5.40 24.38 -36.31
N PRO A 40 -4.06 24.14 -36.34
CA PRO A 40 -3.21 24.17 -35.14
C PRO A 40 -3.19 25.56 -34.45
N GLY A 41 -3.44 26.63 -35.20
CA GLY A 41 -3.55 27.98 -34.65
C GLY A 41 -4.89 28.28 -33.96
N THR A 42 -5.90 27.41 -34.15
CA THR A 42 -7.22 27.55 -33.52
C THR A 42 -7.31 26.76 -32.20
N ASP A 43 -6.92 25.49 -32.24
CA ASP A 43 -6.86 24.63 -31.07
C ASP A 43 -5.73 23.61 -31.28
N PHE A 44 -4.55 23.93 -30.72
CA PHE A 44 -3.38 23.08 -30.84
C PHE A 44 -3.53 21.75 -30.12
N TYR A 45 -4.24 21.72 -28.98
CA TYR A 45 -4.44 20.47 -28.23
C TYR A 45 -5.32 19.50 -29.04
N GLN A 46 -6.45 19.98 -29.55
CA GLN A 46 -7.32 19.16 -30.39
C GLN A 46 -6.60 18.72 -31.68
N TYR A 47 -5.84 19.61 -32.33
CA TYR A 47 -5.03 19.24 -33.49
C TYR A 47 -4.01 18.12 -33.17
N ALA A 48 -3.27 18.25 -32.05
CA ALA A 48 -2.18 17.32 -31.73
C ALA A 48 -2.67 15.99 -31.14
N CYS A 49 -3.79 15.97 -30.44
CA CYS A 49 -4.26 14.82 -29.64
C CYS A 49 -5.64 14.29 -30.06
N GLY A 50 -6.38 15.00 -30.90
CA GLY A 50 -7.77 14.67 -31.25
C GLY A 50 -7.95 13.31 -31.88
N GLY A 51 -7.04 12.91 -32.77
CA GLY A 51 -7.02 11.57 -33.37
C GLY A 51 -6.78 10.48 -32.31
N TRP A 52 -5.84 10.71 -31.39
CA TRP A 52 -5.61 9.78 -30.28
C TRP A 52 -6.85 9.64 -29.39
N MET A 53 -7.48 10.74 -28.95
CA MET A 53 -8.69 10.73 -28.12
C MET A 53 -9.84 9.99 -28.81
N LYS A 54 -10.03 10.19 -30.11
CA LYS A 54 -11.04 9.50 -30.90
C LYS A 54 -10.81 7.99 -30.96
N ASN A 55 -9.54 7.56 -31.08
CA ASN A 55 -9.15 6.16 -31.15
C ASN A 55 -9.08 5.46 -29.79
N ASN A 56 -9.05 6.22 -28.69
CA ASN A 56 -8.93 5.73 -27.31
C ASN A 56 -10.02 6.38 -26.42
N PRO A 57 -11.30 6.05 -26.62
CA PRO A 57 -12.37 6.62 -25.83
C PRO A 57 -12.21 6.23 -24.34
N LEU A 58 -12.65 7.13 -23.45
CA LEU A 58 -12.64 6.88 -22.02
C LEU A 58 -13.54 5.69 -21.69
N LYS A 59 -12.97 4.68 -21.06
CA LYS A 59 -13.72 3.51 -20.59
C LYS A 59 -14.42 3.82 -19.25
N PRO A 60 -15.54 3.13 -18.93
CA PRO A 60 -16.33 3.41 -17.72
C PRO A 60 -15.54 3.27 -16.40
N GLU A 61 -14.53 2.41 -16.39
CA GLU A 61 -13.67 2.16 -15.22
C GLU A 61 -12.61 3.24 -14.96
N TYR A 62 -12.43 4.19 -15.89
CA TYR A 62 -11.43 5.26 -15.78
C TYR A 62 -12.08 6.63 -15.59
N ALA A 63 -11.68 7.37 -14.56
CA ALA A 63 -12.03 8.78 -14.40
C ALA A 63 -11.28 9.69 -15.40
N ARG A 64 -10.10 9.23 -15.87
CA ARG A 64 -9.28 9.84 -16.92
C ARG A 64 -8.51 8.75 -17.65
N PHE A 65 -8.18 8.96 -18.92
CA PHE A 65 -7.37 8.03 -19.68
C PHE A 65 -6.41 8.80 -20.60
N GLY A 66 -5.14 8.50 -20.52
CA GLY A 66 -4.07 9.13 -21.28
C GLY A 66 -3.02 8.11 -21.74
N ILE A 67 -1.97 8.60 -22.40
CA ILE A 67 -0.91 7.72 -22.94
C ILE A 67 -0.20 6.94 -21.82
N PHE A 68 -0.05 7.51 -20.61
CA PHE A 68 0.55 6.79 -19.50
C PHE A 68 -0.34 5.65 -18.99
N ASP A 69 -1.66 5.82 -19.01
CA ASP A 69 -2.60 4.76 -18.66
C ASP A 69 -2.56 3.65 -19.70
N GLN A 70 -2.50 3.99 -21.00
CA GLN A 70 -2.33 3.02 -22.08
C GLN A 70 -1.00 2.23 -21.96
N LEU A 71 0.10 2.93 -21.63
CA LEU A 71 1.41 2.28 -21.40
C LEU A 71 1.35 1.33 -20.20
N ARG A 72 0.71 1.73 -19.12
CA ARG A 72 0.51 0.88 -17.95
C ARG A 72 -0.28 -0.38 -18.30
N ASP A 73 -1.42 -0.23 -18.97
CA ASP A 73 -2.27 -1.36 -19.37
C ASP A 73 -1.53 -2.33 -20.29
N ASN A 74 -0.80 -1.80 -21.28
CA ASN A 74 0.01 -2.61 -22.18
C ASN A 74 1.14 -3.35 -21.45
N ASN A 75 1.80 -2.69 -20.51
CA ASN A 75 2.86 -3.28 -19.70
C ASN A 75 2.32 -4.39 -18.78
N GLN A 76 1.17 -4.17 -18.15
CA GLN A 76 0.51 -5.19 -17.34
C GLN A 76 0.15 -6.42 -18.16
N GLU A 77 -0.37 -6.24 -19.38
CA GLU A 77 -0.71 -7.35 -20.27
C GLU A 77 0.54 -8.14 -20.72
N GLN A 78 1.64 -7.43 -21.05
CA GLN A 78 2.91 -8.08 -21.40
C GLN A 78 3.48 -8.88 -20.24
N ILE A 79 3.47 -8.30 -19.03
CA ILE A 79 3.94 -8.98 -17.80
C ILE A 79 3.05 -10.19 -17.51
N ARG A 80 1.73 -10.05 -17.62
CA ARG A 80 0.80 -11.15 -17.43
C ARG A 80 1.10 -12.31 -18.37
N THR A 81 1.22 -12.03 -19.67
CA THR A 81 1.52 -13.05 -20.69
C THR A 81 2.85 -13.76 -20.40
N LEU A 82 3.86 -13.00 -19.98
CA LEU A 82 5.17 -13.55 -19.61
C LEU A 82 5.05 -14.49 -18.40
N ILE A 83 4.37 -14.06 -17.35
CA ILE A 83 4.22 -14.83 -16.09
C ILE A 83 3.38 -16.09 -16.32
N GLU A 84 2.27 -15.99 -17.06
CA GLU A 84 1.44 -17.14 -17.43
C GLU A 84 2.27 -18.17 -18.21
N GLY A 85 3.07 -17.73 -19.21
CA GLY A 85 3.96 -18.62 -19.95
C GLY A 85 5.04 -19.28 -19.07
N LEU A 86 5.59 -18.57 -18.10
CA LEU A 86 6.53 -19.14 -17.12
C LEU A 86 5.87 -20.13 -16.16
N SER A 87 4.58 -19.94 -15.86
CA SER A 87 3.82 -20.88 -15.03
C SER A 87 3.49 -22.19 -15.79
N GLU A 88 3.16 -22.08 -17.08
CA GLU A 88 2.84 -23.24 -17.94
C GLU A 88 4.09 -24.04 -18.32
N THR A 89 5.23 -23.33 -18.53
CA THR A 89 6.49 -23.94 -18.93
C THR A 89 7.61 -23.47 -17.99
N PRO A 90 7.67 -24.02 -16.78
CA PRO A 90 8.70 -23.67 -15.81
C PRO A 90 10.08 -24.03 -16.38
N GLY A 91 11.02 -23.09 -16.27
CA GLY A 91 12.41 -23.31 -16.67
C GLY A 91 13.13 -24.34 -15.79
N GLN A 92 14.47 -24.41 -15.92
CA GLN A 92 15.28 -25.29 -15.06
C GLN A 92 15.05 -25.02 -13.58
N GLU A 93 15.17 -26.07 -12.77
CA GLU A 93 15.09 -26.00 -11.32
C GLU A 93 16.04 -24.94 -10.75
N GLY A 94 15.54 -24.09 -9.85
CA GLY A 94 16.27 -22.97 -9.25
C GLY A 94 16.41 -21.72 -10.12
N SER A 95 15.96 -21.75 -11.39
CA SER A 95 15.99 -20.58 -12.26
C SER A 95 14.99 -19.49 -11.81
N VAL A 96 15.25 -18.24 -12.22
CA VAL A 96 14.34 -17.10 -11.98
C VAL A 96 12.97 -17.38 -12.60
N GLY A 97 12.93 -17.91 -13.83
CA GLY A 97 11.69 -18.24 -14.52
C GLY A 97 10.84 -19.26 -13.75
N GLN A 98 11.46 -20.31 -13.23
CA GLN A 98 10.76 -21.30 -12.39
C GLN A 98 10.18 -20.66 -11.13
N LYS A 99 10.96 -19.85 -10.41
CA LYS A 99 10.51 -19.19 -9.18
C LYS A 99 9.31 -18.26 -9.42
N ILE A 100 9.34 -17.49 -10.50
CA ILE A 100 8.23 -16.60 -10.88
C ILE A 100 6.99 -17.42 -11.23
N GLY A 101 7.12 -18.46 -12.07
CA GLY A 101 6.02 -19.32 -12.46
C GLY A 101 5.39 -20.05 -11.27
N MET A 102 6.21 -20.58 -10.36
CA MET A 102 5.73 -21.22 -9.13
C MET A 102 5.00 -20.24 -8.21
N LEU A 103 5.56 -19.05 -7.98
CA LEU A 103 4.93 -18.03 -7.13
C LEU A 103 3.56 -17.63 -7.69
N PHE A 104 3.48 -17.44 -9.00
CA PHE A 104 2.21 -17.14 -9.67
C PHE A 104 1.20 -18.30 -9.53
N ALA A 105 1.64 -19.53 -9.78
CA ALA A 105 0.78 -20.72 -9.64
C ALA A 105 0.24 -20.85 -8.20
N MET A 106 1.08 -20.64 -7.19
CA MET A 106 0.65 -20.65 -5.78
C MET A 106 -0.37 -19.56 -5.48
N GLY A 107 -0.15 -18.33 -5.97
CA GLY A 107 -1.10 -17.21 -5.79
C GLY A 107 -2.43 -17.42 -6.53
N MET A 108 -2.46 -18.24 -7.60
CA MET A 108 -3.65 -18.57 -8.37
C MET A 108 -4.37 -19.84 -7.89
N ASP A 109 -3.79 -20.59 -6.96
CA ASP A 109 -4.40 -21.78 -6.36
C ASP A 109 -5.47 -21.39 -5.32
N SER A 110 -6.63 -20.98 -5.83
CA SER A 110 -7.75 -20.57 -4.98
C SER A 110 -8.30 -21.70 -4.12
N VAL A 111 -8.10 -22.98 -4.50
CA VAL A 111 -8.53 -24.13 -3.70
C VAL A 111 -7.70 -24.17 -2.44
N LYS A 112 -6.37 -24.20 -2.58
CA LYS A 112 -5.45 -24.22 -1.43
C LYS A 112 -5.59 -22.98 -0.54
N LEU A 113 -5.71 -21.79 -1.12
CA LEU A 113 -5.92 -20.56 -0.36
C LEU A 113 -7.21 -20.56 0.45
N ASN A 114 -8.31 -21.16 -0.10
CA ASN A 114 -9.57 -21.27 0.63
C ASN A 114 -9.52 -22.33 1.74
N GLU A 115 -8.79 -23.44 1.53
CA GLU A 115 -8.55 -24.45 2.56
C GLU A 115 -7.74 -23.89 3.72
N ASP A 116 -6.69 -23.11 3.43
CA ASP A 116 -5.80 -22.52 4.44
C ASP A 116 -6.48 -21.35 5.20
N GLY A 117 -7.40 -20.63 4.57
CA GLY A 117 -8.09 -19.48 5.20
C GLY A 117 -7.11 -18.39 5.59
N TYR A 118 -6.98 -18.12 6.90
CA TYR A 118 -5.98 -17.21 7.48
C TYR A 118 -4.89 -17.94 8.27
N ALA A 119 -4.80 -19.27 8.14
CA ALA A 119 -3.79 -20.06 8.85
C ALA A 119 -2.35 -19.54 8.67
N PRO A 120 -1.93 -19.04 7.49
CA PRO A 120 -0.57 -18.51 7.30
C PRO A 120 -0.15 -17.38 8.25
N ILE A 121 -1.10 -16.59 8.76
CA ILE A 121 -0.83 -15.45 9.66
C ILE A 121 -1.29 -15.71 11.11
N LYS A 122 -1.83 -16.90 11.40
CA LYS A 122 -2.46 -17.22 12.69
C LYS A 122 -1.47 -17.09 13.86
N ASP A 123 -0.26 -17.57 13.68
CA ASP A 123 0.76 -17.52 14.74
C ASP A 123 1.16 -16.07 15.05
N GLN A 124 1.34 -15.25 14.02
CA GLN A 124 1.66 -13.84 14.20
C GLN A 124 0.53 -13.04 14.85
N LEU A 125 -0.74 -13.35 14.49
CA LEU A 125 -1.92 -12.81 15.20
C LEU A 125 -1.89 -13.20 16.69
N ALA A 126 -1.53 -14.44 17.00
CA ALA A 126 -1.43 -14.90 18.39
C ALA A 126 -0.27 -14.21 19.13
N GLU A 127 0.84 -13.93 18.48
CA GLU A 127 1.96 -13.16 19.04
C GLU A 127 1.54 -11.71 19.35
N ILE A 128 0.86 -11.03 18.43
CA ILE A 128 0.33 -9.68 18.68
C ILE A 128 -0.61 -9.69 19.91
N ASN A 129 -1.45 -10.68 20.02
CA ASN A 129 -2.39 -10.79 21.14
C ASN A 129 -1.71 -10.95 22.51
N LYS A 130 -0.53 -11.58 22.55
CA LYS A 130 0.25 -11.83 23.77
C LYS A 130 1.10 -10.65 24.26
N LEU A 131 1.22 -9.58 23.46
CA LEU A 131 2.03 -8.41 23.83
C LEU A 131 1.58 -7.86 25.19
N GLY A 132 2.51 -7.68 26.10
CA GLY A 132 2.25 -7.21 27.47
C GLY A 132 3.09 -5.99 27.85
N THR A 133 4.14 -5.69 27.08
CA THR A 133 5.10 -4.63 27.38
C THR A 133 5.41 -3.75 26.17
N LYS A 134 5.94 -2.55 26.43
CA LYS A 134 6.38 -1.62 25.38
C LYS A 134 7.52 -2.23 24.52
N ASP A 135 8.41 -3.00 25.14
CA ASP A 135 9.53 -3.63 24.42
C ASP A 135 9.04 -4.73 23.46
N GLU A 136 8.06 -5.53 23.89
CA GLU A 136 7.42 -6.51 23.02
C GLU A 136 6.67 -5.85 21.88
N LEU A 137 5.92 -4.79 22.15
CA LEU A 137 5.29 -3.96 21.11
C LEU A 137 6.33 -3.43 20.11
N THR A 138 7.45 -2.90 20.64
CA THR A 138 8.54 -2.37 19.82
C THR A 138 9.15 -3.44 18.89
N LYS A 139 9.38 -4.65 19.42
CA LYS A 139 9.86 -5.78 18.63
C LYS A 139 8.86 -6.19 17.54
N MET A 140 7.58 -6.22 17.87
CA MET A 140 6.53 -6.54 16.89
C MET A 140 6.46 -5.48 15.78
N VAL A 141 6.52 -4.19 16.10
CA VAL A 141 6.59 -3.11 15.10
C VAL A 141 7.79 -3.31 14.17
N ALA A 142 8.98 -3.63 14.73
CA ALA A 142 10.18 -3.90 13.92
C ALA A 142 10.00 -5.15 13.02
N THR A 143 9.33 -6.19 13.50
CA THR A 143 9.01 -7.39 12.71
C THR A 143 8.11 -7.03 11.53
N LEU A 144 7.02 -6.30 11.77
CA LEU A 144 6.10 -5.88 10.71
C LEU A 144 6.79 -4.96 9.68
N HIS A 145 7.70 -4.07 10.11
CA HIS A 145 8.50 -3.24 9.20
C HIS A 145 9.44 -4.07 8.31
N LYS A 146 10.06 -5.13 8.85
CA LYS A 146 10.89 -6.06 8.05
C LYS A 146 10.07 -6.82 7.00
N GLU A 147 8.81 -7.05 7.27
CA GLU A 147 7.86 -7.71 6.37
C GLU A 147 7.22 -6.74 5.37
N GLY A 148 7.63 -5.46 5.37
CA GLY A 148 7.18 -4.46 4.41
C GLY A 148 5.91 -3.71 4.81
N MET A 149 5.38 -3.96 6.00
CA MET A 149 4.31 -3.16 6.58
C MET A 149 4.87 -1.87 7.20
N ALA A 150 4.01 -0.88 7.45
CA ALA A 150 4.44 0.40 8.00
C ALA A 150 3.52 0.90 9.14
N PRO A 151 3.27 0.11 10.19
CA PRO A 151 2.50 0.59 11.33
C PRO A 151 3.20 1.79 11.98
N PHE A 152 2.44 2.84 12.29
CA PHE A 152 2.84 4.09 12.90
C PHE A 152 3.74 4.98 12.02
N PHE A 153 4.78 4.46 11.38
CA PHE A 153 5.71 5.19 10.52
C PHE A 153 6.38 4.23 9.53
N ALA A 154 7.06 4.77 8.54
CA ALA A 154 7.87 4.00 7.59
C ALA A 154 9.36 4.26 7.84
N LEU A 155 10.19 3.26 7.54
CA LEU A 155 11.64 3.35 7.57
C LEU A 155 12.20 2.82 6.25
N TYR A 156 13.14 3.54 5.68
CA TYR A 156 13.93 3.07 4.54
C TYR A 156 15.36 3.61 4.58
N VAL A 157 16.24 3.02 3.79
CA VAL A 157 17.62 3.49 3.62
C VAL A 157 17.76 4.05 2.22
N GLY A 158 18.22 5.27 2.11
CA GLY A 158 18.40 5.96 0.83
C GLY A 158 19.55 6.95 0.89
N ALA A 159 19.87 7.56 -0.25
CA ALA A 159 20.89 8.59 -0.31
C ALA A 159 20.51 9.78 0.58
N ASP A 160 21.47 10.32 1.32
CA ASP A 160 21.33 11.58 2.05
C ASP A 160 21.13 12.72 1.03
N GLU A 161 20.04 13.46 1.14
CA GLU A 161 19.68 14.52 0.18
C GLU A 161 20.72 15.65 0.09
N LYS A 162 21.50 15.87 1.15
CA LYS A 162 22.58 16.88 1.18
C LYS A 162 23.97 16.28 0.95
N ASN A 163 24.08 14.94 0.90
CA ASN A 163 25.32 14.25 0.59
C ASN A 163 25.02 12.91 -0.11
N SER A 164 24.72 12.95 -1.38
CA SER A 164 24.31 11.76 -2.19
C SER A 164 25.35 10.65 -2.28
N SER A 165 26.60 10.88 -1.82
CA SER A 165 27.62 9.82 -1.73
C SER A 165 27.44 8.91 -0.49
N MET A 166 26.55 9.27 0.42
CA MET A 166 26.26 8.53 1.65
C MET A 166 24.82 8.08 1.69
N ASN A 167 24.59 6.85 2.16
CA ASN A 167 23.26 6.40 2.53
C ASN A 167 22.96 6.77 3.99
N ILE A 168 21.71 7.07 4.26
CA ILE A 168 21.20 7.39 5.60
C ILE A 168 19.87 6.68 5.85
N VAL A 169 19.63 6.30 7.09
CA VAL A 169 18.30 5.84 7.52
C VAL A 169 17.35 7.02 7.51
N GLN A 170 16.22 6.85 6.84
CA GLN A 170 15.18 7.86 6.71
C GLN A 170 13.91 7.32 7.37
N LEU A 171 13.37 8.10 8.30
CA LEU A 171 12.09 7.85 8.93
C LEU A 171 11.05 8.78 8.28
N TYR A 172 9.90 8.22 7.90
CA TYR A 172 8.85 8.92 7.16
C TYR A 172 7.48 8.68 7.81
N GLN A 173 6.60 9.70 7.77
CA GLN A 173 5.23 9.54 8.24
C GLN A 173 4.50 8.45 7.46
N ALA A 174 3.80 7.57 8.19
CA ALA A 174 2.99 6.49 7.63
C ALA A 174 1.96 6.02 8.67
N GLY A 175 1.30 4.90 8.41
CA GLY A 175 0.39 4.27 9.37
C GLY A 175 -1.08 4.61 9.15
N LEU A 176 -1.44 5.19 8.00
CA LEU A 176 -2.82 5.49 7.62
C LEU A 176 -3.32 4.45 6.60
N GLY A 177 -4.30 3.65 6.96
CA GLY A 177 -4.85 2.63 6.06
C GLY A 177 -5.58 3.21 4.83
N MET A 178 -6.16 4.41 4.93
CA MET A 178 -6.70 5.14 3.76
C MET A 178 -5.63 6.01 3.03
N GLY A 179 -4.37 5.93 3.41
CA GLY A 179 -3.22 6.52 2.72
C GLY A 179 -3.06 8.03 2.85
N ASP A 180 -4.11 8.80 3.03
CA ASP A 180 -4.06 10.25 3.14
C ASP A 180 -4.79 10.76 4.38
N ARG A 181 -4.19 11.76 5.07
CA ARG A 181 -4.76 12.40 6.25
C ARG A 181 -6.15 13.02 6.03
N ASP A 182 -6.39 13.52 4.83
CA ASP A 182 -7.61 14.25 4.50
C ASP A 182 -8.84 13.37 4.60
N TYR A 183 -8.77 12.08 4.31
CA TYR A 183 -9.87 11.13 4.52
C TYR A 183 -10.33 11.04 5.98
N TYR A 184 -9.45 11.32 6.95
CA TYR A 184 -9.76 11.28 8.39
C TYR A 184 -10.22 12.62 8.93
N LEU A 185 -9.80 13.74 8.32
CA LEU A 185 -9.93 15.08 8.88
C LEU A 185 -11.00 15.92 8.20
N LEU A 186 -11.25 15.73 6.90
CA LEU A 186 -12.26 16.49 6.17
C LEU A 186 -13.68 16.00 6.49
N GLU A 187 -14.63 16.95 6.57
CA GLU A 187 -16.00 16.67 6.93
C GLU A 187 -16.96 16.73 5.72
N ASP A 188 -16.42 16.71 4.51
CA ASP A 188 -17.23 16.60 3.28
C ASP A 188 -17.89 15.21 3.17
N GLU A 189 -18.96 15.13 2.37
CA GLU A 189 -19.76 13.92 2.20
C GLU A 189 -18.94 12.73 1.67
N SER A 190 -17.97 12.99 0.77
CA SER A 190 -17.12 11.94 0.20
C SER A 190 -16.22 11.34 1.25
N SER A 191 -15.54 12.18 2.06
CA SER A 191 -14.68 11.75 3.15
C SER A 191 -15.44 10.99 4.24
N GLN A 192 -16.68 11.42 4.56
CA GLN A 192 -17.54 10.70 5.50
C GLN A 192 -17.93 9.31 4.97
N LYS A 193 -18.36 9.22 3.71
CA LYS A 193 -18.67 7.93 3.06
C LYS A 193 -17.46 6.99 3.03
N MET A 194 -16.27 7.55 2.76
CA MET A 194 -15.03 6.77 2.76
C MET A 194 -14.74 6.20 4.15
N ARG A 195 -14.85 7.00 5.21
CA ARG A 195 -14.68 6.53 6.61
C ARG A 195 -15.67 5.42 6.97
N GLU A 196 -16.94 5.52 6.57
CA GLU A 196 -17.93 4.46 6.84
C GLU A 196 -17.60 3.17 6.06
N ALA A 197 -17.21 3.27 4.81
CA ALA A 197 -16.76 2.10 4.04
C ALA A 197 -15.51 1.45 4.68
N TYR A 198 -14.59 2.26 5.18
CA TYR A 198 -13.38 1.78 5.86
C TYR A 198 -13.69 1.06 7.18
N LYS A 199 -14.60 1.60 8.00
CA LYS A 199 -15.08 0.91 9.21
C LYS A 199 -15.70 -0.45 8.88
N ASN A 200 -16.52 -0.52 7.83
CA ASN A 200 -17.10 -1.78 7.36
C ASN A 200 -16.02 -2.77 6.91
N TYR A 201 -14.96 -2.30 6.24
CA TYR A 201 -13.82 -3.13 5.87
C TYR A 201 -13.11 -3.71 7.08
N ILE A 202 -12.79 -2.87 8.09
CA ILE A 202 -12.19 -3.31 9.36
C ILE A 202 -13.07 -4.36 10.03
N THR A 203 -14.37 -4.08 10.21
CA THR A 203 -15.33 -5.01 10.82
C THR A 203 -15.32 -6.36 10.10
N ARG A 204 -15.32 -6.33 8.76
CA ARG A 204 -15.32 -7.55 7.94
C ARG A 204 -14.04 -8.37 8.15
N LEU A 205 -12.87 -7.75 8.19
CA LEU A 205 -11.61 -8.46 8.44
C LEU A 205 -11.58 -9.13 9.82
N PHE A 206 -12.00 -8.41 10.87
CA PHE A 206 -12.05 -8.98 12.22
C PHE A 206 -13.09 -10.11 12.34
N THR A 207 -14.24 -9.97 11.70
CA THR A 207 -15.24 -11.05 11.64
C THR A 207 -14.70 -12.31 10.95
N LEU A 208 -13.90 -12.15 9.89
CA LEU A 208 -13.32 -13.28 9.14
C LEU A 208 -12.29 -14.08 9.97
N ILE A 209 -11.67 -13.49 10.97
CA ILE A 209 -10.79 -14.21 11.92
C ILE A 209 -11.53 -14.73 13.16
N GLY A 210 -12.87 -14.60 13.20
CA GLY A 210 -13.71 -15.13 14.27
C GLY A 210 -13.89 -14.20 15.47
N SER A 211 -13.62 -12.89 15.35
CA SER A 211 -13.92 -11.93 16.41
C SER A 211 -15.43 -11.80 16.64
N SER A 212 -15.83 -11.62 17.89
CA SER A 212 -17.23 -11.27 18.22
C SER A 212 -17.61 -9.89 17.67
N PRO A 213 -18.90 -9.56 17.51
CA PRO A 213 -19.32 -8.21 17.13
C PRO A 213 -18.74 -7.12 18.03
N GLU A 214 -18.71 -7.35 19.34
CA GLU A 214 -18.16 -6.41 20.33
C GLU A 214 -16.64 -6.21 20.16
N GLN A 215 -15.92 -7.27 19.82
CA GLN A 215 -14.48 -7.21 19.53
C GLN A 215 -14.21 -6.48 18.23
N ALA A 216 -15.02 -6.71 17.20
CA ALA A 216 -14.91 -6.00 15.93
C ALA A 216 -15.20 -4.50 16.08
N ASP A 217 -16.22 -4.13 16.87
CA ASP A 217 -16.54 -2.73 17.17
C ASP A 217 -15.40 -2.06 17.98
N ALA A 218 -14.84 -2.76 18.97
CA ALA A 218 -13.69 -2.28 19.73
C ALA A 218 -12.46 -2.05 18.81
N ALA A 219 -12.22 -2.95 17.88
CA ALA A 219 -11.15 -2.82 16.88
C ALA A 219 -11.37 -1.60 15.96
N VAL A 220 -12.59 -1.42 15.44
CA VAL A 220 -12.93 -0.23 14.62
C VAL A 220 -12.67 1.05 15.40
N ASN A 221 -13.14 1.13 16.65
CA ASN A 221 -12.95 2.32 17.49
C ASN A 221 -11.45 2.60 17.75
N ALA A 222 -10.67 1.57 18.09
CA ALA A 222 -9.26 1.68 18.38
C ALA A 222 -8.46 2.12 17.14
N ILE A 223 -8.70 1.49 15.98
CA ILE A 223 -8.02 1.78 14.73
C ILE A 223 -8.35 3.20 14.27
N MET A 224 -9.64 3.57 14.24
CA MET A 224 -10.05 4.93 13.86
C MET A 224 -9.50 6.00 14.78
N LYS A 225 -9.42 5.74 16.10
CA LYS A 225 -8.79 6.65 17.09
C LYS A 225 -7.31 6.85 16.78
N ILE A 226 -6.57 5.76 16.58
CA ILE A 226 -5.12 5.81 16.32
C ILE A 226 -4.85 6.48 14.97
N GLU A 227 -5.51 6.06 13.90
CA GLU A 227 -5.25 6.60 12.57
C GLU A 227 -5.70 8.07 12.44
N ARG A 228 -6.80 8.46 13.08
CA ARG A 228 -7.17 9.88 13.16
C ARG A 228 -6.10 10.70 13.88
N GLY A 229 -5.58 10.21 15.00
CA GLY A 229 -4.48 10.87 15.71
C GLY A 229 -3.20 10.95 14.88
N ILE A 230 -2.87 9.90 14.12
CA ILE A 230 -1.78 9.92 13.13
C ILE A 230 -2.04 10.98 12.06
N ALA A 231 -3.27 11.06 11.52
CA ALA A 231 -3.64 12.04 10.50
C ALA A 231 -3.50 13.49 11.01
N GLU A 232 -3.87 13.75 12.26
CA GLU A 232 -3.79 15.09 12.88
C GLU A 232 -2.34 15.59 12.97
N VAL A 233 -1.37 14.70 13.19
CA VAL A 233 0.06 15.06 13.30
C VAL A 233 0.82 14.90 11.99
N SER A 234 0.22 14.34 10.95
CA SER A 234 0.83 14.15 9.63
C SER A 234 0.92 15.46 8.86
N PHE A 235 1.97 15.63 8.09
CA PHE A 235 2.14 16.73 7.15
C PHE A 235 1.11 16.65 6.02
N SER A 236 0.70 17.82 5.52
CA SER A 236 -0.14 17.92 4.32
C SER A 236 0.63 17.53 3.06
N ARG A 237 -0.08 17.30 1.96
CA ARG A 237 0.55 17.02 0.65
C ARG A 237 1.46 18.18 0.19
N GLU A 238 1.12 19.42 0.53
CA GLU A 238 1.91 20.61 0.24
C GLU A 238 3.19 20.62 1.07
N ASP A 239 3.10 20.37 2.38
CA ASP A 239 4.25 20.32 3.27
C ASP A 239 5.22 19.18 2.92
N LEU A 240 4.71 18.03 2.46
CA LEU A 240 5.54 16.91 2.01
C LEU A 240 6.37 17.23 0.77
N ARG A 241 6.02 18.25 -0.02
CA ARG A 241 6.80 18.71 -1.18
C ARG A 241 7.92 19.67 -0.82
N ASP A 242 7.91 20.22 0.38
CA ASP A 242 8.95 21.14 0.86
C ASP A 242 10.17 20.34 1.36
N SER A 243 11.17 20.19 0.50
CA SER A 243 12.40 19.45 0.82
C SER A 243 13.16 20.03 2.02
N GLN A 244 13.01 21.33 2.32
CA GLN A 244 13.65 21.96 3.46
C GLN A 244 12.99 21.53 4.78
N LYS A 245 11.66 21.49 4.82
CA LYS A 245 10.89 21.03 5.98
C LYS A 245 11.10 19.52 6.23
N ASN A 246 11.32 18.76 5.16
CA ASN A 246 11.43 17.31 5.19
C ASN A 246 12.88 16.79 5.27
N TYR A 247 13.85 17.63 5.64
CA TYR A 247 15.21 17.19 5.91
C TYR A 247 15.63 17.58 7.33
N ASN A 248 15.64 16.60 8.23
CA ASN A 248 15.92 16.76 9.64
C ASN A 248 16.96 15.72 10.11
N LYS A 249 18.16 15.79 9.50
CA LYS A 249 19.28 14.93 9.88
C LYS A 249 19.74 15.23 11.30
N MET A 250 19.81 14.21 12.14
CA MET A 250 20.24 14.34 13.52
C MET A 250 20.93 13.07 14.01
N SER A 251 21.59 13.15 15.17
CA SER A 251 22.12 11.95 15.84
C SER A 251 21.00 11.06 16.35
N ILE A 252 21.31 9.77 16.49
CA ILE A 252 20.35 8.81 17.11
C ILE A 252 20.03 9.22 18.54
N GLU A 253 21.00 9.71 19.28
CA GLU A 253 20.84 10.17 20.67
C GLU A 253 19.88 11.34 20.75
N ASP A 254 20.02 12.35 19.90
CA ASP A 254 19.13 13.50 19.85
C ASP A 254 17.70 13.11 19.44
N PHE A 255 17.57 12.16 18.51
CA PHE A 255 16.26 11.65 18.11
C PHE A 255 15.58 10.92 19.25
N LYS A 256 16.27 10.01 19.95
CA LYS A 256 15.74 9.29 21.09
C LYS A 256 15.34 10.22 22.24
N ALA A 257 16.14 11.24 22.51
CA ALA A 257 15.86 12.22 23.58
C ALA A 257 14.54 13.01 23.33
N LYS A 258 14.15 13.18 22.06
CA LYS A 258 12.94 13.92 21.68
C LYS A 258 11.71 13.01 21.47
N ASN A 259 11.92 11.71 21.27
CA ASN A 259 10.88 10.79 20.84
C ASN A 259 10.90 9.51 21.67
N ASP A 260 9.88 9.31 22.47
CA ASP A 260 9.69 8.12 23.29
C ASP A 260 8.54 7.21 22.81
N LEU A 261 8.20 7.31 21.53
CA LEU A 261 7.19 6.47 20.86
C LEU A 261 7.41 4.98 21.14
N LEU A 262 8.61 4.51 20.85
CA LEU A 262 9.06 3.13 21.04
C LEU A 262 10.31 3.11 21.93
N ASN A 263 10.73 1.93 22.35
CA ASN A 263 12.09 1.72 22.83
C ASN A 263 13.03 1.65 21.61
N TRP A 264 13.62 2.79 21.21
CA TRP A 264 14.40 2.89 20.00
C TRP A 264 15.66 2.02 19.98
N ASP A 265 16.24 1.71 21.16
CA ASP A 265 17.36 0.78 21.24
C ASP A 265 16.92 -0.62 20.84
N VAL A 266 15.81 -1.08 21.41
CA VAL A 266 15.18 -2.36 21.05
C VAL A 266 14.74 -2.39 19.59
N TYR A 267 14.24 -1.26 19.07
CA TYR A 267 13.81 -1.16 17.67
C TYR A 267 14.99 -1.31 16.71
N PHE A 268 16.05 -0.49 16.88
CA PHE A 268 17.22 -0.55 15.99
C PHE A 268 17.99 -1.87 16.12
N GLU A 269 18.08 -2.44 17.32
CA GLU A 269 18.61 -3.79 17.50
C GLU A 269 17.80 -4.83 16.72
N SER A 270 16.47 -4.80 16.86
CA SER A 270 15.56 -5.70 16.14
C SER A 270 15.66 -5.54 14.62
N MET A 271 15.89 -4.33 14.13
CA MET A 271 16.11 -4.05 12.71
C MET A 271 17.50 -4.45 12.21
N GLY A 272 18.44 -4.78 13.11
CA GLY A 272 19.84 -5.06 12.76
C GLY A 272 20.65 -3.80 12.44
N MET A 273 20.28 -2.66 13.00
CA MET A 273 20.83 -1.32 12.71
C MET A 273 21.58 -0.73 13.92
N MET A 274 22.43 -1.51 14.58
CA MET A 274 23.13 -1.08 15.81
C MET A 274 24.22 -0.02 15.58
N ASP A 275 24.79 0.05 14.38
CA ASP A 275 25.96 0.90 14.10
C ASP A 275 25.60 2.24 13.47
N ILE A 276 24.30 2.57 13.33
CA ILE A 276 23.89 3.85 12.77
C ILE A 276 24.13 4.97 13.78
N LYS A 277 24.74 6.07 13.30
CA LYS A 277 25.02 7.26 14.12
C LYS A 277 24.05 8.40 13.86
N TYR A 278 23.51 8.46 12.66
CA TYR A 278 22.62 9.53 12.19
C TYR A 278 21.43 8.93 11.46
N LEU A 279 20.30 9.61 11.55
CA LEU A 279 19.11 9.38 10.73
C LEU A 279 18.57 10.72 10.22
N ASP A 280 17.67 10.66 9.25
CA ASP A 280 16.86 11.78 8.82
C ASP A 280 15.39 11.51 9.22
N ALA A 281 14.91 12.23 10.24
CA ALA A 281 13.51 12.21 10.65
C ALA A 281 12.72 13.18 9.77
N LYS A 282 12.30 12.74 8.59
CA LYS A 282 11.70 13.58 7.53
C LYS A 282 10.67 14.58 8.05
N GLN A 283 9.75 14.15 8.90
CA GLN A 283 8.73 14.98 9.51
C GLN A 283 8.91 14.96 11.04
N LEU A 284 9.86 15.70 11.58
CA LEU A 284 10.23 15.61 12.99
C LEU A 284 9.05 15.84 13.95
N SER A 285 8.22 16.84 13.71
CA SER A 285 7.04 17.13 14.54
C SER A 285 5.98 16.01 14.51
N PHE A 286 5.95 15.22 13.44
CA PHE A 286 5.11 14.03 13.38
C PHE A 286 5.47 13.02 14.48
N TYR A 287 6.77 12.76 14.70
CA TYR A 287 7.23 11.81 15.73
C TYR A 287 6.96 12.30 17.15
N GLU A 288 7.07 13.61 17.38
CA GLU A 288 6.71 14.22 18.67
C GLU A 288 5.22 14.07 18.93
N GLY A 289 4.38 14.36 17.92
CA GLY A 289 2.93 14.18 18.01
C GLY A 289 2.51 12.72 18.15
N LEU A 290 3.15 11.81 17.42
CA LEU A 290 2.91 10.37 17.50
C LEU A 290 3.28 9.82 18.88
N SER A 291 4.37 10.28 19.49
CA SER A 291 4.75 9.92 20.85
C SER A 291 3.68 10.34 21.88
N ALA A 292 3.09 11.52 21.70
CA ALA A 292 1.98 11.98 22.54
C ALA A 292 0.70 11.15 22.33
N LEU A 293 0.37 10.80 21.08
CA LEU A 293 -0.76 9.93 20.75
C LEU A 293 -0.63 8.57 21.42
N MET A 294 0.55 7.95 21.36
CA MET A 294 0.77 6.62 21.93
C MET A 294 0.61 6.57 23.45
N LYS A 295 0.92 7.67 24.16
CA LYS A 295 0.65 7.80 25.60
C LYS A 295 -0.85 7.84 25.93
N ASN A 296 -1.68 8.27 24.99
CA ASN A 296 -3.13 8.38 25.12
C ASN A 296 -3.87 7.15 24.56
N THR A 297 -3.15 6.12 24.14
CA THR A 297 -3.71 4.85 23.67
C THR A 297 -3.31 3.71 24.59
N THR A 298 -4.24 2.77 24.83
CA THR A 298 -3.94 1.57 25.60
C THR A 298 -3.18 0.55 24.78
N LEU A 299 -2.50 -0.39 25.44
CA LEU A 299 -1.82 -1.48 24.74
C LEU A 299 -2.81 -2.33 23.91
N ASP A 300 -4.03 -2.53 24.40
CA ASP A 300 -5.04 -3.28 23.67
C ASP A 300 -5.52 -2.54 22.39
N GLU A 301 -5.67 -1.22 22.44
CA GLU A 301 -5.93 -0.41 21.24
C GLU A 301 -4.78 -0.55 20.23
N GLN A 302 -3.54 -0.55 20.68
CA GLN A 302 -2.35 -0.72 19.83
C GLN A 302 -2.30 -2.14 19.23
N LYS A 303 -2.68 -3.17 19.98
CA LYS A 303 -2.81 -4.55 19.46
C LYS A 303 -3.85 -4.63 18.34
N TYR A 304 -5.03 -4.03 18.51
CA TYR A 304 -6.03 -3.97 17.43
C TYR A 304 -5.48 -3.31 16.17
N TYR A 305 -4.75 -2.21 16.34
CA TYR A 305 -4.13 -1.51 15.20
C TYR A 305 -3.06 -2.37 14.50
N LEU A 306 -2.16 -3.04 15.24
CA LEU A 306 -1.17 -3.96 14.65
C LEU A 306 -1.84 -5.18 13.99
N THR A 307 -2.86 -5.76 14.62
CA THR A 307 -3.67 -6.83 14.06
C THR A 307 -4.29 -6.42 12.72
N PHE A 308 -4.85 -5.21 12.65
CA PHE A 308 -5.42 -4.68 11.41
C PHE A 308 -4.36 -4.49 10.33
N ASN A 309 -3.20 -3.92 10.65
CA ASN A 309 -2.10 -3.77 9.69
C ASN A 309 -1.69 -5.12 9.09
N LEU A 310 -1.56 -6.16 9.92
CA LEU A 310 -1.27 -7.51 9.46
C LEU A 310 -2.39 -8.07 8.57
N LEU A 311 -3.65 -7.98 9.03
CA LEU A 311 -4.81 -8.48 8.28
C LEU A 311 -4.96 -7.79 6.93
N SER A 312 -4.90 -6.46 6.90
CA SER A 312 -5.04 -5.67 5.68
C SER A 312 -3.92 -5.96 4.68
N SER A 313 -2.68 -6.08 5.16
CA SER A 313 -1.53 -6.43 4.31
C SER A 313 -1.64 -7.85 3.74
N ALA A 314 -2.14 -8.80 4.53
CA ALA A 314 -2.26 -10.20 4.12
C ALA A 314 -3.52 -10.49 3.28
N ALA A 315 -4.59 -9.71 3.44
CA ALA A 315 -5.91 -9.97 2.85
C ALA A 315 -5.90 -10.29 1.34
N PRO A 316 -5.11 -9.60 0.47
CA PRO A 316 -5.03 -9.93 -0.95
C PRO A 316 -4.51 -11.35 -1.26
N TYR A 317 -3.84 -11.99 -0.29
CA TYR A 317 -3.15 -13.27 -0.45
C TYR A 317 -3.77 -14.41 0.35
N LEU A 318 -4.87 -14.17 1.06
CA LEU A 318 -5.59 -15.15 1.85
C LEU A 318 -6.78 -15.76 1.06
N SER A 319 -7.72 -16.38 1.77
CA SER A 319 -8.92 -16.97 1.14
C SER A 319 -9.84 -15.93 0.48
N ASP A 320 -10.70 -16.39 -0.41
CA ASP A 320 -11.61 -15.54 -1.20
C ASP A 320 -12.41 -14.50 -0.38
N PRO A 321 -12.91 -14.79 0.85
CA PRO A 321 -13.60 -13.77 1.65
C PRO A 321 -12.70 -12.57 2.02
N PHE A 322 -11.39 -12.79 2.29
CA PHE A 322 -10.42 -11.73 2.58
C PHE A 322 -10.09 -10.93 1.32
N VAL A 323 -9.79 -11.63 0.21
CA VAL A 323 -9.56 -10.99 -1.10
C VAL A 323 -10.76 -10.16 -1.53
N ALA A 324 -11.98 -10.67 -1.33
CA ALA A 324 -13.19 -9.93 -1.66
C ALA A 324 -13.39 -8.69 -0.75
N ALA A 325 -13.01 -8.79 0.54
CA ALA A 325 -13.07 -7.63 1.44
C ALA A 325 -12.11 -6.54 1.02
N ASP A 326 -10.86 -6.90 0.72
CA ASP A 326 -9.82 -5.99 0.23
C ASP A 326 -10.21 -5.32 -1.08
N PHE A 327 -10.65 -6.11 -2.06
CA PHE A 327 -11.05 -5.59 -3.37
C PHE A 327 -12.28 -4.69 -3.31
N ASP A 328 -13.27 -5.02 -2.48
CA ASP A 328 -14.47 -4.20 -2.31
C ASP A 328 -14.12 -2.81 -1.74
N PHE A 329 -13.12 -2.72 -0.87
CA PHE A 329 -12.67 -1.45 -0.32
C PHE A 329 -11.63 -0.77 -1.23
N TYR A 330 -10.44 -1.34 -1.39
CA TYR A 330 -9.33 -0.68 -2.11
C TYR A 330 -9.48 -0.71 -3.65
N GLY A 331 -10.21 -1.67 -4.20
CA GLY A 331 -10.38 -1.81 -5.65
C GLY A 331 -11.62 -1.15 -6.23
N LYS A 332 -12.69 -0.92 -5.40
CA LYS A 332 -13.95 -0.37 -5.90
C LYS A 332 -14.36 0.93 -5.22
N THR A 333 -14.05 1.09 -3.92
CA THR A 333 -14.57 2.22 -3.14
C THR A 333 -13.55 3.34 -3.08
N MET A 334 -12.28 3.02 -2.87
CA MET A 334 -11.15 3.94 -2.79
C MET A 334 -10.52 4.19 -4.17
#